data_c76bd700699088a438a889f6ff1e501b
#
_entry.id   c76bd700699088a438a889f6ff1e501b
#
_cell.length_a   1.000
_cell.length_b   1.000
_cell.length_c   1.000
_cell.angle_alpha   90.00
_cell.angle_beta   90.00
_cell.angle_gamma   90.00
#
_symmetry.space_group_name_H-M   'P 1'
#
loop_
_entity.id
_entity.type
_entity.pdbx_description
1 polymer ?
#
loop_
_entity_poly.entity_id
_entity_poly.type
_entity_poly.pdbx_seq_one_letter_code
_entity_poly.pdbx_strand_id
1 'polypeptide(L)'
;MSTPAPRGDEAELFARFHDTLLRAVARQASAPAVVIEDACGFAWAQLLRYQPQRDKIVGWLVTVAVREAWKLSARQRAELSGELEQHDRYAHLEDAGAALEHHLAAREALRALAELPERQAHLLARQAAGFSHEEIAAETGDSWRTVDRQLGRARRKIREAGGES
;
A
#
# COMPACT_ATOMS: atom_id res chain seq x y z
N MET A 1 23.17 10.21 -17.62
CA MET A 1 21.79 10.72 -17.47
C MET A 1 21.78 11.64 -16.26
N SER A 2 21.54 12.94 -16.46
CA SER A 2 21.55 13.92 -15.37
C SER A 2 20.36 13.69 -14.43
N THR A 3 20.61 13.63 -13.13
CA THR A 3 19.57 13.64 -12.12
C THR A 3 18.83 14.97 -12.20
N PRO A 4 17.48 14.99 -12.26
CA PRO A 4 16.73 16.23 -12.28
C PRO A 4 16.99 17.03 -11.00
N ALA A 5 17.05 18.36 -11.11
CA ALA A 5 17.26 19.23 -9.95
C ALA A 5 16.06 19.14 -8.98
N PRO A 6 16.30 19.23 -7.66
CA PRO A 6 15.23 19.35 -6.67
C PRO A 6 14.32 20.55 -6.97
N ARG A 7 13.01 20.41 -6.72
CA ARG A 7 12.03 21.49 -6.95
C ARG A 7 11.91 22.46 -5.78
N GLY A 8 12.47 22.10 -4.61
CA GLY A 8 12.47 22.91 -3.39
C GLY A 8 11.25 22.71 -2.47
N ASP A 9 10.29 21.88 -2.87
CA ASP A 9 9.08 21.55 -2.11
C ASP A 9 9.19 20.22 -1.32
N GLU A 10 10.33 19.53 -1.41
CA GLU A 10 10.51 18.17 -0.89
C GLU A 10 10.37 18.11 0.64
N ALA A 11 10.86 19.12 1.35
CA ALA A 11 10.76 19.16 2.82
C ALA A 11 9.30 19.34 3.26
N GLU A 12 8.51 20.16 2.56
CA GLU A 12 7.08 20.35 2.81
C GLU A 12 6.29 19.06 2.53
N LEU A 13 6.59 18.40 1.40
CA LEU A 13 5.99 17.11 1.06
C LEU A 13 6.30 16.05 2.11
N PHE A 14 7.55 15.99 2.58
CA PHE A 14 7.95 15.08 3.65
C PHE A 14 7.15 15.35 4.93
N ALA A 15 7.14 16.59 5.42
CA ALA A 15 6.42 16.96 6.63
C ALA A 15 4.91 16.64 6.53
N ARG A 16 4.33 16.78 5.35
CA ARG A 16 2.90 16.56 5.12
C ARG A 16 2.54 15.09 4.95
N PHE A 17 3.36 14.29 4.29
CA PHE A 17 2.97 12.95 3.85
C PHE A 17 3.73 11.79 4.48
N HIS A 18 4.78 12.04 5.28
CA HIS A 18 5.60 10.97 5.84
C HIS A 18 4.79 9.99 6.71
N ASP A 19 3.99 10.49 7.63
CA ASP A 19 3.16 9.65 8.50
C ASP A 19 2.07 8.91 7.71
N THR A 20 1.51 9.56 6.69
CA THR A 20 0.54 8.93 5.78
C THR A 20 1.19 7.78 5.02
N LEU A 21 2.43 7.97 4.53
CA LEU A 21 3.20 6.93 3.85
C LEU A 21 3.48 5.75 4.77
N LEU A 22 3.94 5.98 6.00
CA LEU A 22 4.19 4.93 6.99
C LEU A 22 2.93 4.09 7.24
N ARG A 23 1.79 4.75 7.49
CA ARG A 23 0.50 4.06 7.71
C ARG A 23 0.06 3.24 6.50
N ALA A 24 0.26 3.75 5.29
CA ALA A 24 -0.11 3.07 4.05
C ALA A 24 0.74 1.81 3.83
N VAL A 25 2.06 1.93 3.99
CA VAL A 25 2.99 0.82 3.81
C VAL A 25 2.78 -0.25 4.87
N ALA A 26 2.56 0.13 6.13
CA ALA A 26 2.27 -0.80 7.22
C ALA A 26 1.02 -1.66 6.97
N ARG A 27 -0.01 -1.09 6.32
CA ARG A 27 -1.24 -1.82 5.97
C ARG A 27 -1.06 -2.79 4.80
N GLN A 28 -0.16 -2.48 3.88
CA GLN A 28 -0.03 -3.24 2.62
C GLN A 28 1.13 -4.24 2.64
N ALA A 29 2.20 -3.94 3.35
CA ALA A 29 3.41 -4.76 3.29
C ALA A 29 3.48 -5.86 4.35
N SER A 30 2.69 -5.78 5.44
CA SER A 30 2.72 -6.74 6.57
C SER A 30 4.15 -7.07 7.04
N ALA A 31 5.01 -6.04 7.15
CA ALA A 31 6.42 -6.15 7.47
C ALA A 31 6.72 -5.56 8.86
N PRO A 32 7.85 -5.91 9.49
CA PRO A 32 8.33 -5.28 10.72
C PRO A 32 8.49 -3.76 10.56
N ALA A 33 8.29 -3.00 11.65
CA ALA A 33 8.34 -1.53 11.62
C ALA A 33 9.65 -1.00 11.02
N VAL A 34 10.78 -1.59 11.34
CA VAL A 34 12.10 -1.21 10.82
C VAL A 34 12.17 -1.36 9.29
N VAL A 35 11.58 -2.42 8.73
CA VAL A 35 11.53 -2.64 7.27
C VAL A 35 10.63 -1.61 6.60
N ILE A 36 9.53 -1.23 7.26
CA ILE A 36 8.60 -0.21 6.77
C ILE A 36 9.29 1.17 6.74
N GLU A 37 10.00 1.53 7.80
CA GLU A 37 10.77 2.78 7.90
C GLU A 37 11.85 2.86 6.82
N ASP A 38 12.64 1.80 6.64
CA ASP A 38 13.67 1.71 5.60
C ASP A 38 13.08 1.84 4.19
N ALA A 39 11.98 1.16 3.93
CA ALA A 39 11.27 1.22 2.65
C ALA A 39 10.69 2.62 2.37
N CYS A 40 10.16 3.30 3.38
CA CYS A 40 9.69 4.68 3.26
C CYS A 40 10.87 5.64 3.03
N GLY A 41 11.97 5.47 3.75
CA GLY A 41 13.22 6.24 3.52
C GLY A 41 13.74 6.08 2.10
N PHE A 42 13.74 4.84 1.59
CA PHE A 42 14.09 4.57 0.19
C PHE A 42 13.16 5.30 -0.78
N ALA A 43 11.85 5.28 -0.56
CA ALA A 43 10.90 5.97 -1.45
C ALA A 43 11.14 7.49 -1.49
N TRP A 44 11.46 8.12 -0.35
CA TRP A 44 11.84 9.53 -0.28
C TRP A 44 13.15 9.82 -1.02
N ALA A 45 14.15 8.95 -0.91
CA ALA A 45 15.39 9.07 -1.68
C ALA A 45 15.13 8.96 -3.20
N GLN A 46 14.23 8.06 -3.61
CA GLN A 46 13.83 7.96 -5.02
C GLN A 46 13.06 9.20 -5.50
N LEU A 47 12.26 9.84 -4.66
CA LEU A 47 11.61 11.11 -4.99
C LEU A 47 12.63 12.19 -5.34
N LEU A 48 13.68 12.33 -4.54
CA LEU A 48 14.76 13.28 -4.82
C LEU A 48 15.46 12.98 -6.15
N ARG A 49 15.58 11.70 -6.49
CA ARG A 49 16.28 11.26 -7.71
C ARG A 49 15.43 11.41 -8.98
N TYR A 50 14.14 11.10 -8.92
CA TYR A 50 13.28 11.01 -10.12
C TYR A 50 12.30 12.17 -10.29
N GLN A 51 12.09 12.97 -9.25
CA GLN A 51 11.22 14.15 -9.26
C GLN A 51 9.84 13.89 -9.93
N PRO A 52 9.04 12.90 -9.49
CA PRO A 52 7.77 12.56 -10.12
C PRO A 52 6.77 13.73 -10.08
N GLN A 53 5.67 13.57 -10.83
CA GLN A 53 4.59 14.55 -10.86
C GLN A 53 3.94 14.68 -9.47
N ARG A 54 3.70 15.91 -9.02
CA ARG A 54 3.22 16.22 -7.65
C ARG A 54 1.77 15.85 -7.42
N ASP A 55 0.94 15.88 -8.45
CA ASP A 55 -0.47 15.47 -8.38
C ASP A 55 -0.66 14.00 -8.01
N LYS A 56 0.31 13.13 -8.29
CA LYS A 56 0.29 11.69 -8.03
C LYS A 56 1.32 11.24 -6.99
N ILE A 57 1.90 12.19 -6.24
CA ILE A 57 3.08 11.94 -5.42
C ILE A 57 2.84 10.87 -4.34
N VAL A 58 1.70 10.93 -3.64
CA VAL A 58 1.40 9.98 -2.55
C VAL A 58 1.28 8.55 -3.09
N GLY A 59 0.52 8.35 -4.18
CA GLY A 59 0.38 7.03 -4.80
C GLY A 59 1.70 6.49 -5.32
N TRP A 60 2.55 7.36 -5.87
CA TRP A 60 3.89 6.99 -6.33
C TRP A 60 4.79 6.57 -5.16
N LEU A 61 4.84 7.36 -4.08
CA LEU A 61 5.61 7.03 -2.87
C LEU A 61 5.17 5.70 -2.26
N VAL A 62 3.85 5.49 -2.11
CA VAL A 62 3.30 4.23 -1.58
C VAL A 62 3.72 3.05 -2.44
N THR A 63 3.62 3.17 -3.77
CA THR A 63 3.99 2.09 -4.69
C THR A 63 5.48 1.74 -4.57
N VAL A 64 6.34 2.75 -4.51
CA VAL A 64 7.79 2.53 -4.38
C VAL A 64 8.12 1.90 -3.03
N ALA A 65 7.57 2.44 -1.93
CA ALA A 65 7.83 1.94 -0.59
C ALA A 65 7.31 0.51 -0.37
N VAL A 66 6.09 0.18 -0.83
CA VAL A 66 5.53 -1.18 -0.71
C VAL A 66 6.38 -2.20 -1.47
N ARG A 67 6.80 -1.88 -2.68
CA ARG A 67 7.71 -2.77 -3.46
C ARG A 67 9.04 -2.99 -2.75
N GLU A 68 9.62 -1.94 -2.19
CA GLU A 68 10.89 -2.06 -1.45
C GLU A 68 10.69 -2.86 -0.15
N ALA A 69 9.59 -2.64 0.59
CA ALA A 69 9.27 -3.42 1.79
C ALA A 69 9.14 -4.92 1.49
N TRP A 70 8.48 -5.29 0.40
CA TRP A 70 8.39 -6.70 -0.03
C TRP A 70 9.75 -7.29 -0.39
N LYS A 71 10.58 -6.53 -1.10
CA LYS A 71 11.94 -6.95 -1.47
C LYS A 71 12.82 -7.16 -0.23
N LEU A 72 12.80 -6.22 0.72
CA LEU A 72 13.53 -6.33 1.97
C LEU A 72 13.05 -7.53 2.81
N SER A 73 11.74 -7.74 2.91
CA SER A 73 11.15 -8.88 3.62
C SER A 73 11.48 -10.22 2.96
N ALA A 74 11.52 -10.27 1.62
CA ALA A 74 11.92 -11.47 0.89
C ALA A 74 13.41 -11.80 1.12
N ARG A 75 14.26 -10.78 1.08
CA ARG A 75 15.68 -10.92 1.37
C ARG A 75 15.93 -11.41 2.79
N GLN A 76 15.27 -10.82 3.78
CA GLN A 76 15.39 -11.22 5.18
C GLN A 76 14.94 -12.68 5.38
N ARG A 77 13.86 -13.10 4.74
CA ARG A 77 13.40 -14.50 4.76
C ARG A 77 14.41 -15.44 4.12
N ALA A 78 15.01 -15.05 3.00
CA ALA A 78 16.03 -15.87 2.31
C ALA A 78 17.30 -15.99 3.17
N GLU A 79 17.73 -14.93 3.85
CA GLU A 79 18.86 -14.95 4.77
C GLU A 79 18.59 -15.89 5.97
N LEU A 80 17.38 -15.82 6.56
CA LEU A 80 16.96 -16.72 7.64
C LEU A 80 16.80 -18.18 7.15
N SER A 81 16.35 -18.40 5.93
CA SER A 81 16.21 -19.75 5.34
C SER A 81 17.56 -20.36 4.95
N GLY A 82 18.54 -19.56 4.56
CA GLY A 82 19.91 -20.02 4.29
C GLY A 82 20.61 -20.61 5.54
N GLU A 83 20.17 -20.24 6.74
CA GLU A 83 20.62 -20.84 7.99
C GLU A 83 19.84 -22.13 8.34
N LEU A 84 18.74 -22.44 7.64
CA LEU A 84 17.81 -23.55 7.89
C LEU A 84 17.77 -24.60 6.75
N GLU A 85 18.70 -24.55 5.78
CA GLU A 85 18.69 -25.40 4.57
C GLU A 85 18.91 -26.91 4.82
N GLN A 86 18.27 -27.51 5.81
CA GLN A 86 18.20 -28.98 5.91
C GLN A 86 16.81 -29.55 6.20
N HIS A 87 15.72 -28.81 6.27
CA HIS A 87 14.48 -29.42 6.76
C HIS A 87 13.19 -29.20 5.97
N ASP A 88 13.11 -28.53 4.83
CA ASP A 88 11.78 -28.33 4.23
C ASP A 88 11.70 -28.35 2.70
N ARG A 89 11.79 -29.55 2.11
CA ARG A 89 11.33 -29.78 0.70
C ARG A 89 9.82 -29.86 0.57
N TYR A 90 9.06 -29.86 1.65
CA TYR A 90 7.59 -29.98 1.65
C TYR A 90 6.85 -28.65 1.78
N ALA A 91 7.46 -27.60 2.32
CA ALA A 91 6.86 -26.27 2.48
C ALA A 91 6.55 -25.55 1.15
N HIS A 92 7.28 -25.86 0.08
CA HIS A 92 7.07 -25.22 -1.23
C HIS A 92 5.76 -25.61 -1.95
N LEU A 93 5.13 -26.73 -1.60
CA LEU A 93 3.86 -27.15 -2.19
C LEU A 93 2.66 -26.47 -1.52
N GLU A 94 2.74 -26.20 -0.22
CA GLU A 94 1.72 -25.43 0.51
C GLU A 94 1.76 -23.93 0.15
N ASP A 95 2.97 -23.38 -0.09
CA ASP A 95 3.16 -21.98 -0.49
C ASP A 95 2.61 -21.71 -1.91
N ALA A 96 2.69 -22.66 -2.83
CA ALA A 96 2.12 -22.54 -4.18
C ALA A 96 0.57 -22.55 -4.17
N GLY A 97 -0.06 -23.33 -3.30
CA GLY A 97 -1.51 -23.34 -3.09
C GLY A 97 -1.99 -22.04 -2.48
N ALA A 98 -1.34 -21.57 -1.42
CA ALA A 98 -1.64 -20.31 -0.77
C ALA A 98 -1.44 -19.09 -1.71
N ALA A 99 -0.40 -19.12 -2.56
CA ALA A 99 -0.17 -18.07 -3.56
C ALA A 99 -1.26 -18.05 -4.64
N LEU A 100 -1.79 -19.21 -5.05
CA LEU A 100 -2.91 -19.28 -5.99
C LEU A 100 -4.22 -18.77 -5.37
N GLU A 101 -4.52 -19.15 -4.14
CA GLU A 101 -5.70 -18.66 -3.40
C GLU A 101 -5.62 -17.14 -3.21
N HIS A 102 -4.47 -16.59 -2.82
CA HIS A 102 -4.26 -15.15 -2.73
C HIS A 102 -4.43 -14.45 -4.09
N HIS A 103 -4.01 -15.07 -5.19
CA HIS A 103 -4.20 -14.52 -6.55
C HIS A 103 -5.68 -14.48 -6.96
N LEU A 104 -6.43 -15.54 -6.64
CA LEU A 104 -7.86 -15.60 -6.91
C LEU A 104 -8.62 -14.58 -6.07
N ALA A 105 -8.36 -14.53 -4.76
CA ALA A 105 -8.95 -13.54 -3.86
C ALA A 105 -8.63 -12.09 -4.27
N ALA A 106 -7.41 -11.82 -4.73
CA ALA A 106 -7.02 -10.52 -5.25
C ALA A 106 -7.79 -10.14 -6.53
N ARG A 107 -8.02 -11.10 -7.43
CA ARG A 107 -8.83 -10.87 -8.66
C ARG A 107 -10.29 -10.60 -8.33
N GLU A 108 -10.87 -11.31 -7.38
CA GLU A 108 -12.24 -11.08 -6.91
C GLU A 108 -12.37 -9.72 -6.23
N ALA A 109 -11.44 -9.36 -5.38
CA ALA A 109 -11.39 -8.04 -4.76
C ALA A 109 -11.26 -6.91 -5.80
N LEU A 110 -10.46 -7.09 -6.85
CA LEU A 110 -10.35 -6.12 -7.95
C LEU A 110 -11.65 -5.99 -8.75
N ARG A 111 -12.38 -7.09 -9.00
CA ARG A 111 -13.70 -7.06 -9.63
C ARG A 111 -14.70 -6.32 -8.76
N ALA A 112 -14.77 -6.65 -7.48
CA ALA A 112 -15.65 -5.98 -6.54
C ALA A 112 -15.35 -4.47 -6.42
N LEU A 113 -14.07 -4.07 -6.49
CA LEU A 113 -13.66 -2.65 -6.55
C LEU A 113 -14.16 -1.96 -7.83
N ALA A 114 -14.14 -2.64 -8.98
CA ALA A 114 -14.63 -2.10 -10.25
C ALA A 114 -16.15 -1.89 -10.25
N GLU A 115 -16.90 -2.62 -9.44
CA GLU A 115 -18.36 -2.51 -9.29
C GLU A 115 -18.80 -1.46 -8.25
N LEU A 116 -17.84 -0.87 -7.53
CA LEU A 116 -18.17 0.19 -6.57
C LEU A 116 -18.58 1.48 -7.28
N PRO A 117 -19.57 2.23 -6.75
CA PRO A 117 -19.81 3.60 -7.18
C PRO A 117 -18.50 4.40 -7.09
N GLU A 118 -18.25 5.26 -8.10
CA GLU A 118 -17.00 6.03 -8.23
C GLU A 118 -16.59 6.74 -6.94
N ARG A 119 -17.56 7.35 -6.24
CA ARG A 119 -17.31 8.01 -4.95
C ARG A 119 -16.79 7.04 -3.88
N GLN A 120 -17.35 5.83 -3.80
CA GLN A 120 -16.92 4.83 -2.82
C GLN A 120 -15.54 4.27 -3.16
N ALA A 121 -15.27 4.04 -4.44
CA ALA A 121 -13.96 3.62 -4.94
C ALA A 121 -12.90 4.69 -4.64
N HIS A 122 -13.21 5.96 -4.86
CA HIS A 122 -12.32 7.08 -4.53
C HIS A 122 -11.99 7.14 -3.04
N LEU A 123 -12.99 7.12 -2.17
CA LEU A 123 -12.78 7.17 -0.72
C LEU A 123 -11.95 5.97 -0.23
N LEU A 124 -12.22 4.78 -0.78
CA LEU A 124 -11.48 3.56 -0.43
C LEU A 124 -10.02 3.63 -0.90
N ALA A 125 -9.77 4.17 -2.10
CA ALA A 125 -8.43 4.39 -2.62
C ALA A 125 -7.64 5.38 -1.73
N ARG A 126 -8.28 6.47 -1.27
CA ARG A 126 -7.64 7.43 -0.34
C ARG A 126 -7.30 6.77 0.99
N GLN A 127 -8.21 5.96 1.53
CA GLN A 127 -7.93 5.22 2.76
C GLN A 127 -6.81 4.19 2.57
N ALA A 128 -6.77 3.47 1.46
CA ALA A 128 -5.69 2.55 1.13
C ALA A 128 -4.35 3.29 0.98
N ALA A 129 -4.37 4.52 0.45
CA ALA A 129 -3.21 5.39 0.38
C ALA A 129 -2.77 5.98 1.74
N GLY A 130 -3.44 5.61 2.85
CA GLY A 130 -3.03 5.97 4.21
C GLY A 130 -3.70 7.20 4.79
N PHE A 131 -4.60 7.87 4.07
CA PHE A 131 -5.33 9.02 4.59
C PHE A 131 -6.30 8.62 5.70
N SER A 132 -6.38 9.41 6.75
CA SER A 132 -7.39 9.27 7.82
C SER A 132 -8.76 9.72 7.32
N HIS A 133 -9.83 9.36 8.05
CA HIS A 133 -11.17 9.80 7.69
C HIS A 133 -11.33 11.34 7.75
N GLU A 134 -10.60 12.00 8.67
CA GLU A 134 -10.57 13.46 8.80
C GLU A 134 -9.90 14.12 7.59
N GLU A 135 -8.76 13.58 7.16
CA GLU A 135 -8.03 14.05 5.99
C GLU A 135 -8.86 13.88 4.71
N ILE A 136 -9.54 12.73 4.57
CA ILE A 136 -10.44 12.45 3.45
C ILE A 136 -11.65 13.40 3.48
N ALA A 137 -12.26 13.61 4.65
CA ALA A 137 -13.38 14.51 4.81
C ALA A 137 -13.01 15.96 4.44
N ALA A 138 -11.84 16.42 4.88
CA ALA A 138 -11.33 17.76 4.54
C ALA A 138 -11.07 17.91 3.03
N GLU A 139 -10.54 16.86 2.37
CA GLU A 139 -10.26 16.90 0.94
C GLU A 139 -11.53 16.86 0.08
N THR A 140 -12.52 16.04 0.47
CA THR A 140 -13.75 15.83 -0.31
C THR A 140 -14.86 16.83 0.01
N GLY A 141 -14.71 17.65 1.05
CA GLY A 141 -15.76 18.54 1.57
C GLY A 141 -16.90 17.80 2.27
N ASP A 142 -16.70 16.53 2.61
CA ASP A 142 -17.68 15.71 3.31
C ASP A 142 -17.57 15.85 4.82
N SER A 143 -18.62 15.45 5.56
CA SER A 143 -18.48 15.23 6.99
C SER A 143 -17.77 13.91 7.26
N TRP A 144 -17.03 13.80 8.38
CA TRP A 144 -16.43 12.57 8.85
C TRP A 144 -17.40 11.39 8.87
N ARG A 145 -18.64 11.63 9.35
CA ARG A 145 -19.70 10.61 9.36
C ARG A 145 -20.10 10.13 7.97
N THR A 146 -20.07 11.02 6.98
CA THR A 146 -20.38 10.66 5.60
C THR A 146 -19.27 9.77 5.03
N VAL A 147 -18.00 10.13 5.25
CA VAL A 147 -16.85 9.33 4.83
C VAL A 147 -16.91 7.94 5.47
N ASP A 148 -17.06 7.86 6.79
CA ASP A 148 -17.12 6.59 7.53
C ASP A 148 -18.27 5.68 7.03
N ARG A 149 -19.46 6.24 6.86
CA ARG A 149 -20.63 5.50 6.33
C ARG A 149 -20.39 4.98 4.91
N GLN A 150 -19.81 5.78 4.03
CA GLN A 150 -19.54 5.38 2.65
C GLN A 150 -18.45 4.30 2.58
N LEU A 151 -17.39 4.44 3.37
CA LEU A 151 -16.36 3.42 3.50
C LEU A 151 -16.91 2.10 4.07
N GLY A 152 -17.80 2.19 5.07
CA GLY A 152 -18.50 1.02 5.62
C GLY A 152 -19.33 0.29 4.57
N ARG A 153 -20.05 1.03 3.71
CA ARG A 153 -20.81 0.45 2.58
C ARG A 153 -19.91 -0.19 1.54
N ALA A 154 -18.81 0.47 1.18
CA ALA A 154 -17.84 -0.06 0.21
C ALA A 154 -17.23 -1.38 0.69
N ARG A 155 -16.77 -1.42 1.95
CA ARG A 155 -16.20 -2.64 2.54
C ARG A 155 -17.20 -3.78 2.64
N ARG A 156 -18.47 -3.48 2.93
CA ARG A 156 -19.53 -4.50 2.96
C ARG A 156 -19.73 -5.11 1.57
N LYS A 157 -19.85 -4.29 0.53
CA LYS A 157 -19.98 -4.77 -0.86
C LYS A 157 -18.83 -5.68 -1.29
N ILE A 158 -17.58 -5.29 -0.97
CA ILE A 158 -16.41 -6.10 -1.31
C ILE A 158 -16.45 -7.44 -0.57
N ARG A 159 -16.88 -7.45 0.69
CA ARG A 159 -16.98 -8.67 1.50
C ARG A 159 -18.08 -9.61 1.00
N GLU A 160 -19.23 -9.05 0.59
CA GLU A 160 -20.34 -9.81 0.00
C GLU A 160 -19.90 -10.45 -1.32
N ALA A 161 -19.18 -9.72 -2.17
CA ALA A 161 -18.65 -10.22 -3.44
C ALA A 161 -17.55 -11.29 -3.26
N GLY A 162 -16.70 -11.19 -2.21
CA GLY A 162 -15.64 -12.17 -1.93
C GLY A 162 -16.09 -13.38 -1.09
N GLY A 163 -17.32 -13.39 -0.59
CA GLY A 163 -17.87 -14.46 0.25
C GLY A 163 -18.83 -15.43 -0.46
N GLU A 164 -19.08 -15.24 -1.75
CA GLU A 164 -19.99 -16.07 -2.57
C GLU A 164 -19.26 -17.20 -3.36
N SER A 165 -18.10 -17.65 -2.85
CA SER A 165 -17.36 -18.79 -3.48
C SER A 165 -17.34 -20.00 -2.58
#